data_50dfaa4c3f2343186c961fba7af47ac0
#
_entry.id   50dfaa4c3f2343186c961fba7af47ac0
#
_cell.length_a   1.000
_cell.length_b   1.000
_cell.length_c   1.000
_cell.angle_alpha   90.00
_cell.angle_beta   90.00
_cell.angle_gamma   90.00
#
_symmetry.space_group_name_H-M   'P 1'
#
loop_
_entity.id
_entity.type
_entity.pdbx_description
1 polymer ?
#
loop_
_entity_poly.entity_id
_entity_poly.type
_entity_poly.pdbx_seq_one_letter_code
_entity_poly.pdbx_strand_id
1 'polypeptide(L)'
;TIPLVTRISWLKEMYPEAQIIGMPDLEDDLDTHAWASHTQSFLGFTPDIFFSSETYGDEFAKILGIRHIMVDQARLAFPVYAAEVRKDPFYYWNYLEPCVRGYFALRIRVLGAESTGKTTLCQELARYYKTSWVPEYGREYTERVKKGFSEGMWTSQEFIHIAREQNRLEDQMARQANRLLICDTDSLATAVWHERYMKFWSPIIANFGSTQHYDLTLVTGDEIPFVQ
;
A
#
# COMPACT_ATOMS: atom_id res chain seq x y z
N THR A 1 11.91 9.94 -1.38
CA THR A 1 10.93 10.43 -2.39
C THR A 1 10.08 9.27 -2.89
N ILE A 2 8.77 9.45 -3.04
CA ILE A 2 7.88 8.41 -3.57
C ILE A 2 8.22 8.17 -5.06
N PRO A 3 8.45 6.91 -5.49
CA PRO A 3 8.83 6.60 -6.86
C PRO A 3 7.80 7.11 -7.88
N LEU A 4 8.27 7.57 -9.05
CA LEU A 4 7.41 8.09 -10.11
C LEU A 4 6.37 7.05 -10.57
N VAL A 5 6.77 5.80 -10.72
CA VAL A 5 5.88 4.70 -11.12
C VAL A 5 4.73 4.51 -10.13
N THR A 6 4.99 4.64 -8.84
CA THR A 6 3.97 4.55 -7.79
C THR A 6 2.99 5.72 -7.86
N ARG A 7 3.49 6.95 -8.05
CA ARG A 7 2.63 8.14 -8.21
C ARG A 7 1.74 8.04 -9.45
N ILE A 8 2.29 7.56 -10.56
CA ILE A 8 1.54 7.33 -11.80
C ILE A 8 0.44 6.28 -11.60
N SER A 9 0.75 5.17 -10.91
CA SER A 9 -0.25 4.12 -10.64
C SER A 9 -1.42 4.63 -9.82
N TRP A 10 -1.17 5.45 -8.80
CA TRP A 10 -2.22 6.09 -8.00
C TRP A 10 -3.11 7.01 -8.83
N LEU A 11 -2.49 7.89 -9.63
CA LEU A 11 -3.24 8.82 -10.47
C LEU A 11 -4.09 8.09 -11.51
N LYS A 12 -3.58 7.02 -12.13
CA LYS A 12 -4.35 6.19 -13.06
C LYS A 12 -5.54 5.49 -12.39
N GLU A 13 -5.37 5.08 -11.14
CA GLU A 13 -6.46 4.47 -10.37
C GLU A 13 -7.53 5.50 -10.01
N MET A 14 -7.13 6.69 -9.55
CA MET A 14 -8.06 7.75 -9.15
C MET A 14 -8.76 8.41 -10.34
N TYR A 15 -8.07 8.53 -11.46
CA TYR A 15 -8.53 9.24 -12.65
C TYR A 15 -8.35 8.38 -13.90
N PRO A 16 -9.13 7.28 -14.06
CA PRO A 16 -8.95 6.34 -15.16
C PRO A 16 -9.18 6.95 -16.55
N GLU A 17 -9.97 8.02 -16.64
CA GLU A 17 -10.24 8.73 -17.89
C GLU A 17 -9.15 9.77 -18.25
N ALA A 18 -8.23 10.05 -17.33
CA ALA A 18 -7.17 11.03 -17.57
C ALA A 18 -5.94 10.38 -18.21
N GLN A 19 -5.31 11.09 -19.12
CA GLN A 19 -3.99 10.72 -19.62
C GLN A 19 -2.92 11.13 -18.60
N ILE A 20 -2.32 10.15 -17.92
CA ILE A 20 -1.27 10.37 -16.93
C ILE A 20 0.08 10.19 -17.61
N ILE A 21 0.87 11.27 -17.62
CA ILE A 21 2.18 11.33 -18.25
C ILE A 21 3.23 11.63 -17.18
N GLY A 22 4.26 10.79 -17.08
CA GLY A 22 5.39 11.02 -16.18
C GLY A 22 6.46 11.84 -16.85
N MET A 23 6.66 13.06 -16.37
CA MET A 23 7.71 13.95 -16.88
C MET A 23 8.95 13.87 -15.99
N PRO A 24 10.16 13.80 -16.56
CA PRO A 24 11.40 13.91 -15.79
C PRO A 24 11.48 15.20 -15.01
N ASP A 25 12.05 15.14 -13.82
CA ASP A 25 12.30 16.32 -12.98
C ASP A 25 13.47 17.13 -13.53
N LEU A 26 13.42 18.43 -13.36
CA LEU A 26 14.55 19.32 -13.61
C LEU A 26 15.38 19.42 -12.33
N GLU A 27 16.71 19.43 -12.46
CA GLU A 27 17.61 19.54 -11.31
C GLU A 27 17.55 20.94 -10.65
N ASP A 28 17.07 21.95 -11.38
CA ASP A 28 16.94 23.34 -10.90
C ASP A 28 15.46 23.73 -10.76
N ASP A 29 14.98 23.77 -9.52
CA ASP A 29 13.57 23.99 -9.16
C ASP A 29 13.10 25.45 -9.24
N LEU A 30 13.98 26.41 -9.58
CA LEU A 30 13.73 27.84 -9.34
C LEU A 30 13.32 28.65 -10.57
N ASP A 31 13.41 28.10 -11.76
CA ASP A 31 13.13 28.84 -13.01
C ASP A 31 11.82 28.42 -13.68
N THR A 32 10.77 29.23 -13.52
CA THR A 32 9.47 29.06 -14.19
C THR A 32 9.61 28.99 -15.72
N HIS A 33 10.56 29.72 -16.33
CA HIS A 33 10.81 29.66 -17.76
C HIS A 33 11.38 28.30 -18.20
N ALA A 34 12.35 27.76 -17.46
CA ALA A 34 12.93 26.46 -17.75
C ALA A 34 11.84 25.36 -17.66
N TRP A 35 11.01 25.40 -16.62
CA TRP A 35 9.89 24.47 -16.45
C TRP A 35 8.84 24.58 -17.57
N ALA A 36 8.47 25.78 -17.97
CA ALA A 36 7.51 25.98 -19.07
C ALA A 36 8.06 25.43 -20.40
N SER A 37 9.33 25.76 -20.73
CA SER A 37 10.00 25.30 -21.94
C SER A 37 10.16 23.76 -21.93
N HIS A 38 10.54 23.16 -20.78
CA HIS A 38 10.65 21.73 -20.62
C HIS A 38 9.30 21.04 -20.81
N THR A 39 8.25 21.56 -20.19
CA THR A 39 6.89 21.03 -20.31
C THR A 39 6.41 21.05 -21.77
N GLN A 40 6.59 22.16 -22.46
CA GLN A 40 6.20 22.29 -23.88
C GLN A 40 6.96 21.30 -24.77
N SER A 41 8.28 21.22 -24.58
CA SER A 41 9.13 20.29 -25.35
C SER A 41 8.77 18.83 -25.09
N PHE A 42 8.47 18.50 -23.83
CA PHE A 42 8.10 17.14 -23.42
C PHE A 42 6.74 16.70 -23.94
N LEU A 43 5.73 17.60 -23.86
CA LEU A 43 4.38 17.30 -24.35
C LEU A 43 4.32 17.20 -25.88
N GLY A 44 5.12 17.97 -26.61
CA GLY A 44 5.07 18.05 -28.07
C GLY A 44 3.82 18.76 -28.63
N PHE A 45 3.00 19.33 -27.76
CA PHE A 45 1.84 20.17 -28.07
C PHE A 45 1.64 21.24 -27.02
N THR A 46 0.85 22.27 -27.32
CA THR A 46 0.48 23.32 -26.36
C THR A 46 -0.89 23.00 -25.78
N PRO A 47 -1.03 22.83 -24.45
CA PRO A 47 -2.33 22.63 -23.82
C PRO A 47 -3.17 23.91 -23.87
N ASP A 48 -4.49 23.81 -23.76
CA ASP A 48 -5.38 24.97 -23.76
C ASP A 48 -5.43 25.67 -22.40
N ILE A 49 -5.34 24.90 -21.32
CA ILE A 49 -5.57 25.38 -19.95
C ILE A 49 -4.58 24.74 -19.00
N PHE A 50 -4.09 25.54 -18.05
CA PHE A 50 -3.31 25.10 -16.91
C PHE A 50 -4.06 25.37 -15.60
N PHE A 51 -4.14 24.37 -14.72
CA PHE A 51 -4.71 24.49 -13.39
C PHE A 51 -3.62 24.45 -12.34
N SER A 52 -3.60 25.40 -11.42
CA SER A 52 -2.71 25.34 -10.25
C SER A 52 -3.33 26.04 -9.04
N SER A 53 -2.78 25.76 -7.86
CA SER A 53 -3.08 26.47 -6.60
C SER A 53 -1.95 27.41 -6.20
N GLU A 54 -0.95 27.60 -7.06
CA GLU A 54 0.29 28.31 -6.75
C GLU A 54 0.42 29.60 -7.55
N THR A 55 1.09 30.60 -6.96
CA THR A 55 1.24 31.93 -7.56
C THR A 55 2.05 31.93 -8.86
N TYR A 56 2.98 30.99 -9.03
CA TYR A 56 3.76 30.88 -10.28
C TYR A 56 2.91 30.49 -11.50
N GLY A 57 1.69 30.00 -11.28
CA GLY A 57 0.82 29.51 -12.36
C GLY A 57 0.47 30.54 -13.41
N ASP A 58 0.34 31.81 -13.04
CA ASP A 58 0.07 32.90 -13.98
C ASP A 58 1.27 33.14 -14.92
N GLU A 59 2.49 33.18 -14.39
CA GLU A 59 3.71 33.33 -15.16
C GLU A 59 3.96 32.12 -16.07
N PHE A 60 3.81 30.93 -15.54
CA PHE A 60 3.95 29.68 -16.30
C PHE A 60 2.99 29.62 -17.50
N ALA A 61 1.73 29.91 -17.29
CA ALA A 61 0.73 29.92 -18.36
C ALA A 61 0.99 31.04 -19.39
N LYS A 62 1.46 32.22 -18.93
CA LYS A 62 1.82 33.31 -19.81
C LYS A 62 2.98 32.94 -20.75
N ILE A 63 4.01 32.24 -20.25
CA ILE A 63 5.15 31.79 -21.05
C ILE A 63 4.67 30.80 -22.12
N LEU A 64 3.77 29.86 -21.77
CA LEU A 64 3.21 28.89 -22.70
C LEU A 64 2.16 29.49 -23.67
N GLY A 65 1.67 30.68 -23.41
CA GLY A 65 0.60 31.30 -24.19
C GLY A 65 -0.77 30.65 -23.98
N ILE A 66 -1.02 30.12 -22.80
CA ILE A 66 -2.25 29.35 -22.44
C ILE A 66 -3.03 30.04 -21.32
N ARG A 67 -4.26 29.58 -21.10
CA ARG A 67 -5.09 30.08 -20.00
C ARG A 67 -4.73 29.41 -18.67
N HIS A 68 -4.55 30.22 -17.61
CA HIS A 68 -4.43 29.74 -16.24
C HIS A 68 -5.79 29.80 -15.51
N ILE A 69 -6.08 28.76 -14.71
CA ILE A 69 -7.19 28.74 -13.77
C ILE A 69 -6.62 28.47 -12.38
N MET A 70 -6.69 29.47 -11.52
CA MET A 70 -6.31 29.37 -10.11
C MET A 70 -7.36 28.55 -9.36
N VAL A 71 -6.92 27.50 -8.65
CA VAL A 71 -7.79 26.59 -7.88
C VAL A 71 -7.41 26.66 -6.41
N ASP A 72 -8.32 27.10 -5.56
CA ASP A 72 -8.20 27.08 -4.08
C ASP A 72 -6.84 27.55 -3.54
N GLN A 73 -6.32 28.69 -4.03
CA GLN A 73 -5.04 29.25 -3.59
C GLN A 73 -4.96 29.43 -2.07
N ALA A 74 -6.07 29.87 -1.46
CA ALA A 74 -6.16 30.07 -0.01
C ALA A 74 -6.30 28.77 0.79
N ARG A 75 -6.35 27.61 0.11
CA ARG A 75 -6.50 26.30 0.74
C ARG A 75 -7.71 26.19 1.70
N LEU A 76 -8.83 26.82 1.34
CA LEU A 76 -10.04 26.82 2.14
C LEU A 76 -10.85 25.52 1.98
N ALA A 77 -10.90 24.96 0.79
CA ALA A 77 -11.58 23.71 0.51
C ALA A 77 -10.72 22.49 0.90
N PHE A 78 -9.42 22.55 0.60
CA PHE A 78 -8.45 21.49 0.91
C PHE A 78 -7.25 22.09 1.65
N PRO A 79 -7.30 22.15 2.99
CA PRO A 79 -6.28 22.81 3.81
C PRO A 79 -5.02 21.94 3.96
N VAL A 80 -4.47 21.48 2.83
CA VAL A 80 -3.29 20.61 2.77
C VAL A 80 -2.34 21.03 1.67
N TYR A 81 -1.04 20.84 1.93
CA TYR A 81 0.03 21.02 0.97
C TYR A 81 0.75 19.70 0.73
N ALA A 82 1.07 19.39 -0.51
CA ALA A 82 1.74 18.13 -0.85
C ALA A 82 3.07 17.94 -0.10
N ALA A 83 3.80 19.02 0.17
CA ALA A 83 5.03 18.98 0.97
C ALA A 83 4.78 18.56 2.41
N GLU A 84 3.74 19.10 3.06
CA GLU A 84 3.37 18.76 4.42
C GLU A 84 2.82 17.32 4.53
N VAL A 85 2.00 16.91 3.56
CA VAL A 85 1.52 15.53 3.47
C VAL A 85 2.69 14.54 3.36
N ARG A 86 3.71 14.84 2.54
CA ARG A 86 4.90 13.98 2.42
C ARG A 86 5.74 13.96 3.70
N LYS A 87 5.75 15.05 4.47
CA LYS A 87 6.48 15.16 5.73
C LYS A 87 5.81 14.37 6.86
N ASP A 88 4.48 14.42 6.94
CA ASP A 88 3.71 13.70 7.93
C ASP A 88 2.40 13.15 7.34
N PRO A 89 2.44 12.02 6.63
CA PRO A 89 1.25 11.39 6.06
C PRO A 89 0.27 10.89 7.14
N PHE A 90 0.74 10.63 8.36
CA PHE A 90 -0.11 10.16 9.46
C PHE A 90 -0.97 11.27 10.04
N TYR A 91 -0.46 12.50 10.10
CA TYR A 91 -1.25 13.66 10.49
C TYR A 91 -2.35 13.96 9.45
N TYR A 92 -2.00 13.88 8.17
CA TYR A 92 -2.90 14.15 7.05
C TYR A 92 -3.67 12.92 6.53
N TRP A 93 -3.74 11.85 7.32
CA TRP A 93 -4.31 10.54 6.93
C TRP A 93 -5.67 10.61 6.26
N ASN A 94 -6.56 11.46 6.78
CA ASN A 94 -7.93 11.59 6.29
C ASN A 94 -8.03 12.24 4.90
N TYR A 95 -6.97 12.90 4.45
CA TYR A 95 -6.88 13.49 3.10
C TYR A 95 -6.21 12.55 2.09
N LEU A 96 -5.73 11.39 2.52
CA LEU A 96 -5.11 10.42 1.63
C LEU A 96 -6.17 9.51 1.00
N GLU A 97 -6.04 9.30 -0.29
CA GLU A 97 -6.84 8.31 -1.01
C GLU A 97 -6.45 6.88 -0.61
N PRO A 98 -7.35 5.90 -0.75
CA PRO A 98 -7.08 4.51 -0.35
C PRO A 98 -5.79 3.93 -0.93
N CYS A 99 -5.49 4.17 -2.20
CA CYS A 99 -4.25 3.71 -2.83
C CYS A 99 -3.00 4.31 -2.17
N VAL A 100 -3.08 5.56 -1.71
CA VAL A 100 -1.99 6.25 -1.01
C VAL A 100 -1.88 5.76 0.43
N ARG A 101 -3.02 5.54 1.12
CA ARG A 101 -3.04 4.95 2.48
C ARG A 101 -2.35 3.58 2.50
N GLY A 102 -2.63 2.73 1.51
CA GLY A 102 -2.01 1.41 1.39
C GLY A 102 -0.48 1.43 1.33
N TYR A 103 0.10 2.51 0.81
CA TYR A 103 1.55 2.70 0.76
C TYR A 103 2.15 3.13 2.10
N PHE A 104 1.42 3.96 2.87
CA PHE A 104 1.91 4.51 4.13
C PHE A 104 1.47 3.72 5.37
N ALA A 105 0.50 2.81 5.24
CA ALA A 105 0.02 2.02 6.37
C ALA A 105 1.16 1.19 6.97
N LEU A 106 1.42 1.38 8.27
CA LEU A 106 2.38 0.56 9.00
C LEU A 106 1.83 -0.85 9.17
N ARG A 107 2.59 -1.87 8.79
CA ARG A 107 2.17 -3.27 8.88
C ARG A 107 2.78 -3.93 10.11
N ILE A 108 1.91 -4.45 10.96
CA ILE A 108 2.27 -5.18 12.17
C ILE A 108 1.85 -6.63 11.96
N ARG A 109 2.81 -7.55 11.86
CA ARG A 109 2.49 -8.98 11.78
C ARG A 109 2.60 -9.63 13.15
N VAL A 110 1.72 -10.60 13.40
CA VAL A 110 1.69 -11.41 14.61
C VAL A 110 2.02 -12.85 14.24
N LEU A 111 3.16 -13.33 14.72
CA LEU A 111 3.66 -14.70 14.49
C LEU A 111 3.62 -15.50 15.78
N GLY A 112 3.75 -16.80 15.68
CA GLY A 112 3.82 -17.72 16.82
C GLY A 112 3.27 -19.09 16.48
N ALA A 113 3.42 -20.03 17.40
CA ALA A 113 2.91 -21.38 17.23
C ALA A 113 1.38 -21.43 17.12
N GLU A 114 0.86 -22.57 16.72
CA GLU A 114 -0.57 -22.81 16.68
C GLU A 114 -1.15 -22.67 18.10
N SER A 115 -2.38 -22.12 18.19
CA SER A 115 -3.12 -21.96 19.47
C SER A 115 -2.50 -21.03 20.51
N THR A 116 -1.58 -20.16 20.14
CA THR A 116 -0.96 -19.16 21.03
C THR A 116 -1.70 -17.81 21.10
N GLY A 117 -2.95 -17.75 20.62
CA GLY A 117 -3.80 -16.57 20.72
C GLY A 117 -3.55 -15.47 19.66
N LYS A 118 -2.78 -15.72 18.59
CA LYS A 118 -2.47 -14.76 17.51
C LYS A 118 -3.72 -14.06 16.98
N THR A 119 -4.70 -14.82 16.54
CA THR A 119 -5.94 -14.30 15.95
C THR A 119 -6.69 -13.39 16.93
N THR A 120 -6.80 -13.82 18.20
CA THR A 120 -7.44 -13.01 19.26
C THR A 120 -6.67 -11.70 19.47
N LEU A 121 -5.34 -11.77 19.55
CA LEU A 121 -4.51 -10.57 19.68
C LEU A 121 -4.68 -9.63 18.48
N CYS A 122 -4.69 -10.14 17.25
CA CYS A 122 -4.90 -9.35 16.04
C CYS A 122 -6.26 -8.62 16.07
N GLN A 123 -7.33 -9.32 16.43
CA GLN A 123 -8.66 -8.74 16.54
C GLN A 123 -8.74 -7.65 17.62
N GLU A 124 -8.16 -7.90 18.80
CA GLU A 124 -8.14 -6.95 19.90
C GLU A 124 -7.30 -5.70 19.57
N LEU A 125 -6.14 -5.86 18.94
CA LEU A 125 -5.33 -4.74 18.46
C LEU A 125 -6.08 -3.92 17.41
N ALA A 126 -6.71 -4.58 16.42
CA ALA A 126 -7.48 -3.90 15.40
C ALA A 126 -8.66 -3.12 16.01
N ARG A 127 -9.35 -3.70 16.98
CA ARG A 127 -10.44 -3.04 17.71
C ARG A 127 -9.94 -1.83 18.51
N TYR A 128 -8.82 -1.99 19.23
CA TYR A 128 -8.24 -0.93 20.06
C TYR A 128 -7.79 0.27 19.20
N TYR A 129 -7.08 0.01 18.10
CA TYR A 129 -6.60 1.06 17.19
C TYR A 129 -7.64 1.50 16.17
N LYS A 130 -8.85 0.91 16.18
CA LYS A 130 -9.93 1.19 15.21
C LYS A 130 -9.43 1.08 13.77
N THR A 131 -8.76 -0.02 13.46
CA THR A 131 -8.16 -0.27 12.16
C THR A 131 -8.55 -1.63 11.60
N SER A 132 -8.08 -1.92 10.38
CA SER A 132 -8.28 -3.20 9.71
C SER A 132 -7.28 -4.24 10.20
N TRP A 133 -7.67 -5.51 10.13
CA TRP A 133 -6.77 -6.65 10.30
C TRP A 133 -6.96 -7.66 9.17
N VAL A 134 -5.93 -8.46 8.90
CA VAL A 134 -5.92 -9.49 7.87
C VAL A 134 -5.90 -10.85 8.55
N PRO A 135 -6.93 -11.69 8.34
CA PRO A 135 -6.92 -13.05 8.85
C PRO A 135 -5.91 -13.93 8.10
N GLU A 136 -5.53 -15.04 8.74
CA GLU A 136 -4.72 -16.09 8.11
C GLU A 136 -5.51 -16.75 6.97
N TYR A 137 -5.14 -16.46 5.72
CA TYR A 137 -5.82 -17.02 4.56
C TYR A 137 -5.67 -18.55 4.45
N GLY A 138 -4.55 -19.08 4.91
CA GLY A 138 -4.31 -20.51 4.95
C GLY A 138 -5.38 -21.27 5.75
N ARG A 139 -5.86 -20.70 6.86
CA ARG A 139 -6.96 -21.26 7.66
C ARG A 139 -8.26 -21.24 6.86
N GLU A 140 -8.63 -20.12 6.28
CA GLU A 140 -9.83 -20.00 5.44
C GLU A 140 -9.80 -21.02 4.28
N TYR A 141 -8.65 -21.15 3.62
CA TYR A 141 -8.46 -22.11 2.54
C TYR A 141 -8.66 -23.55 3.01
N THR A 142 -8.11 -23.89 4.17
CA THR A 142 -8.24 -25.23 4.77
C THR A 142 -9.70 -25.56 5.10
N GLU A 143 -10.41 -24.62 5.70
CA GLU A 143 -11.81 -24.83 6.11
C GLU A 143 -12.78 -24.91 4.92
N ARG A 144 -12.64 -24.01 3.95
CA ARG A 144 -13.58 -23.85 2.82
C ARG A 144 -13.28 -24.77 1.65
N VAL A 145 -12.01 -24.92 1.29
CA VAL A 145 -11.59 -25.65 0.08
C VAL A 145 -11.24 -27.10 0.41
N LYS A 146 -10.43 -27.30 1.46
CA LYS A 146 -10.01 -28.65 1.87
C LYS A 146 -11.03 -29.38 2.72
N LYS A 147 -12.03 -28.67 3.29
CA LYS A 147 -13.07 -29.23 4.16
C LYS A 147 -12.51 -30.05 5.33
N GLY A 148 -11.39 -29.59 5.88
CA GLY A 148 -10.65 -30.25 6.95
C GLY A 148 -9.30 -30.80 6.51
N PHE A 149 -8.51 -31.19 7.50
CA PHE A 149 -7.14 -31.65 7.30
C PHE A 149 -7.08 -33.15 7.00
N SER A 150 -6.46 -33.51 5.89
CA SER A 150 -5.85 -34.84 5.75
C SER A 150 -4.41 -34.67 5.27
N GLU A 151 -3.45 -35.20 6.04
CA GLU A 151 -2.06 -35.25 5.60
C GLU A 151 -1.97 -36.03 4.27
N GLY A 152 -1.23 -35.52 3.31
CA GLY A 152 -1.04 -36.17 1.99
C GLY A 152 -1.91 -35.62 0.85
N MET A 153 -2.82 -34.68 1.10
CA MET A 153 -3.66 -34.06 0.06
C MET A 153 -3.21 -32.66 -0.39
N TRP A 154 -2.06 -32.19 0.11
CA TRP A 154 -1.54 -30.87 -0.23
C TRP A 154 -0.61 -30.91 -1.44
N THR A 155 -0.63 -29.83 -2.22
CA THR A 155 0.29 -29.60 -3.34
C THR A 155 1.03 -28.29 -3.15
N SER A 156 2.24 -28.17 -3.70
CA SER A 156 3.01 -26.91 -3.66
C SER A 156 2.26 -25.76 -4.33
N GLN A 157 1.41 -26.03 -5.32
CA GLN A 157 0.62 -25.00 -6.01
C GLN A 157 -0.42 -24.37 -5.07
N GLU A 158 -1.01 -25.14 -4.17
CA GLU A 158 -1.95 -24.62 -3.18
C GLU A 158 -1.24 -23.67 -2.20
N PHE A 159 -0.03 -24.00 -1.74
CA PHE A 159 0.75 -23.11 -0.88
C PHE A 159 1.20 -21.85 -1.61
N ILE A 160 1.54 -21.93 -2.90
CA ILE A 160 1.81 -20.75 -3.74
C ILE A 160 0.57 -19.86 -3.82
N HIS A 161 -0.61 -20.45 -4.03
CA HIS A 161 -1.88 -19.73 -4.05
C HIS A 161 -2.15 -19.06 -2.69
N ILE A 162 -2.01 -19.78 -1.58
CA ILE A 162 -2.23 -19.25 -0.23
C ILE A 162 -1.29 -18.06 0.04
N ALA A 163 0.01 -18.19 -0.24
CA ALA A 163 0.97 -17.12 -0.02
C ALA A 163 0.65 -15.86 -0.86
N ARG A 164 0.24 -16.06 -2.11
CA ARG A 164 -0.16 -14.95 -3.01
C ARG A 164 -1.42 -14.25 -2.50
N GLU A 165 -2.42 -15.01 -2.09
CA GLU A 165 -3.69 -14.45 -1.60
C GLU A 165 -3.51 -13.75 -0.26
N GLN A 166 -2.64 -14.25 0.62
CA GLN A 166 -2.28 -13.57 1.86
C GLN A 166 -1.73 -12.16 1.56
N ASN A 167 -0.74 -12.05 0.67
CA ASN A 167 -0.16 -10.76 0.28
C ASN A 167 -1.20 -9.84 -0.36
N ARG A 168 -2.05 -10.39 -1.25
CA ARG A 168 -3.12 -9.62 -1.91
C ARG A 168 -4.12 -9.05 -0.90
N LEU A 169 -4.51 -9.84 0.10
CA LEU A 169 -5.40 -9.40 1.17
C LEU A 169 -4.76 -8.30 2.01
N GLU A 170 -3.49 -8.45 2.36
CA GLU A 170 -2.74 -7.42 3.10
C GLU A 170 -2.70 -6.10 2.33
N ASP A 171 -2.39 -6.13 1.03
CA ASP A 171 -2.37 -4.93 0.18
C ASP A 171 -3.76 -4.29 0.07
N GLN A 172 -4.81 -5.10 -0.05
CA GLN A 172 -6.19 -4.62 -0.09
C GLN A 172 -6.63 -3.99 1.23
N MET A 173 -6.33 -4.64 2.36
CA MET A 173 -6.74 -4.17 3.68
C MET A 173 -5.91 -2.97 4.16
N ALA A 174 -4.66 -2.84 3.72
CA ALA A 174 -3.83 -1.66 3.99
C ALA A 174 -4.47 -0.37 3.48
N ARG A 175 -5.21 -0.43 2.38
CA ARG A 175 -5.95 0.71 1.81
C ARG A 175 -7.11 1.20 2.69
N GLN A 176 -7.64 0.31 3.53
CA GLN A 176 -8.74 0.59 4.45
C GLN A 176 -8.27 0.82 5.89
N ALA A 177 -6.99 0.60 6.14
CA ALA A 177 -6.40 0.71 7.46
C ALA A 177 -6.43 2.15 7.98
N ASN A 178 -6.55 2.29 9.30
CA ASN A 178 -6.36 3.57 9.99
C ASN A 178 -4.92 3.65 10.49
N ARG A 179 -3.99 4.01 9.63
CA ARG A 179 -2.53 4.14 9.86
C ARG A 179 -1.80 2.82 10.11
N LEU A 180 -2.44 1.86 10.77
CA LEU A 180 -1.89 0.55 11.12
C LEU A 180 -2.70 -0.55 10.45
N LEU A 181 -2.03 -1.57 9.92
CA LEU A 181 -2.63 -2.83 9.50
C LEU A 181 -2.10 -3.94 10.39
N ILE A 182 -2.99 -4.73 10.96
CA ILE A 182 -2.62 -5.88 11.78
C ILE A 182 -2.76 -7.15 10.93
N CYS A 183 -1.69 -7.93 10.80
CA CYS A 183 -1.67 -9.16 9.99
C CYS A 183 -1.57 -10.38 10.91
N ASP A 184 -2.58 -11.25 10.87
CA ASP A 184 -2.54 -12.56 11.53
C ASP A 184 -1.70 -13.49 10.67
N THR A 185 -0.43 -13.66 11.06
CA THR A 185 0.60 -14.33 10.30
C THR A 185 1.02 -13.57 9.02
N ASP A 186 1.76 -14.24 8.15
CA ASP A 186 2.26 -13.71 6.87
C ASP A 186 2.49 -14.83 5.85
N SER A 187 2.86 -14.46 4.63
CA SER A 187 3.18 -15.44 3.57
C SER A 187 4.49 -16.21 3.81
N LEU A 188 5.39 -15.75 4.67
CA LEU A 188 6.57 -16.53 5.08
C LEU A 188 6.17 -17.73 5.95
N ALA A 189 5.18 -17.57 6.82
CA ALA A 189 4.62 -18.68 7.59
C ALA A 189 4.05 -19.78 6.67
N THR A 190 3.49 -19.39 5.51
CA THR A 190 3.06 -20.35 4.49
C THR A 190 4.22 -21.23 3.98
N ALA A 191 5.45 -20.68 3.86
CA ALA A 191 6.62 -21.47 3.48
C ALA A 191 7.01 -22.47 4.55
N VAL A 192 6.84 -22.14 5.84
CA VAL A 192 7.07 -23.06 6.97
C VAL A 192 6.05 -24.20 6.94
N TRP A 193 4.77 -23.88 6.69
CA TRP A 193 3.73 -24.89 6.52
C TRP A 193 3.98 -25.78 5.31
N HIS A 194 4.42 -25.21 4.18
CA HIS A 194 4.80 -25.97 3.00
C HIS A 194 5.90 -26.99 3.34
N GLU A 195 6.98 -26.55 4.00
CA GLU A 195 8.07 -27.46 4.41
C GLU A 195 7.55 -28.59 5.32
N ARG A 196 6.67 -28.26 6.27
CA ARG A 196 6.07 -29.25 7.17
C ARG A 196 5.30 -30.34 6.41
N TYR A 197 4.47 -29.97 5.42
CA TYR A 197 3.61 -30.91 4.69
C TYR A 197 4.30 -31.58 3.52
N MET A 198 5.09 -30.83 2.75
CA MET A 198 5.75 -31.31 1.54
C MET A 198 7.14 -31.91 1.82
N LYS A 199 7.69 -31.73 3.04
CA LYS A 199 9.00 -32.24 3.49
C LYS A 199 10.20 -31.63 2.74
N PHE A 200 10.02 -30.49 2.08
CA PHE A 200 11.12 -29.72 1.48
C PHE A 200 10.78 -28.22 1.52
N TRP A 201 11.82 -27.39 1.61
CA TRP A 201 11.70 -25.94 1.57
C TRP A 201 11.46 -25.42 0.15
N SER A 202 10.52 -24.49 -0.02
CA SER A 202 10.24 -23.85 -1.30
C SER A 202 10.72 -22.39 -1.32
N PRO A 203 11.82 -22.07 -2.04
CA PRO A 203 12.27 -20.68 -2.20
C PRO A 203 11.24 -19.78 -2.87
N ILE A 204 10.39 -20.34 -3.74
CA ILE A 204 9.34 -19.60 -4.43
C ILE A 204 8.31 -19.08 -3.42
N ILE A 205 7.87 -19.93 -2.48
CA ILE A 205 6.88 -19.54 -1.47
C ILE A 205 7.52 -18.58 -0.47
N ALA A 206 8.75 -18.83 -0.04
CA ALA A 206 9.50 -17.94 0.86
C ALA A 206 9.69 -16.53 0.27
N ASN A 207 9.86 -16.44 -1.06
CA ASN A 207 9.99 -15.14 -1.73
C ASN A 207 8.74 -14.27 -1.58
N PHE A 208 7.53 -14.83 -1.50
CA PHE A 208 6.34 -14.02 -1.21
C PHE A 208 6.44 -13.31 0.15
N GLY A 209 6.99 -13.97 1.17
CA GLY A 209 7.24 -13.34 2.47
C GLY A 209 8.28 -12.23 2.43
N SER A 210 9.28 -12.32 1.54
CA SER A 210 10.31 -11.30 1.40
C SER A 210 9.88 -10.08 0.58
N THR A 211 8.78 -10.17 -0.16
CA THR A 211 8.24 -9.04 -0.95
C THR A 211 7.38 -8.08 -0.12
N GLN A 212 6.94 -8.50 1.05
CA GLN A 212 6.18 -7.66 1.97
C GLN A 212 7.11 -7.01 3.01
N HIS A 213 6.81 -5.76 3.31
CA HIS A 213 7.49 -5.03 4.39
C HIS A 213 6.61 -5.01 5.63
N TYR A 214 7.21 -5.31 6.79
CA TYR A 214 6.55 -5.20 8.08
C TYR A 214 7.36 -4.30 9.00
N ASP A 215 6.70 -3.30 9.57
CA ASP A 215 7.32 -2.32 10.47
C ASP A 215 7.56 -2.90 11.87
N LEU A 216 6.69 -3.85 12.28
CA LEU A 216 6.80 -4.53 13.57
C LEU A 216 6.39 -5.99 13.44
N THR A 217 7.13 -6.85 14.12
CA THR A 217 6.77 -8.27 14.31
C THR A 217 6.53 -8.53 15.78
N LEU A 218 5.33 -9.01 16.12
CA LEU A 218 4.98 -9.52 17.42
C LEU A 218 5.05 -11.06 17.37
N VAL A 219 5.67 -11.66 18.36
CA VAL A 219 5.75 -13.12 18.49
C VAL A 219 5.02 -13.54 19.76
N THR A 220 3.96 -14.35 19.59
CA THR A 220 3.23 -14.90 20.75
C THR A 220 3.98 -16.13 21.29
N GLY A 221 4.14 -16.18 22.60
CA GLY A 221 4.71 -17.33 23.32
C GLY A 221 3.64 -18.38 23.64
N ASP A 222 4.04 -19.39 24.36
CA ASP A 222 3.21 -20.53 24.80
C ASP A 222 2.77 -20.43 26.27
N GLU A 223 2.93 -19.26 26.87
CA GLU A 223 2.60 -19.01 28.28
C GLU A 223 1.09 -18.98 28.55
N ILE A 224 0.27 -18.78 27.50
CA ILE A 224 -1.19 -18.77 27.62
C ILE A 224 -1.68 -20.23 27.52
N PRO A 225 -2.31 -20.79 28.56
CA PRO A 225 -2.84 -22.13 28.50
C PRO A 225 -3.86 -22.29 27.37
N PHE A 226 -3.70 -23.33 26.56
CA PHE A 226 -4.68 -23.70 25.56
C PHE A 226 -5.95 -24.22 26.24
N VAL A 227 -7.09 -23.60 25.95
CA VAL A 227 -8.41 -24.07 26.37
C VAL A 227 -9.12 -24.58 25.12
N GLN A 228 -9.39 -25.89 25.13
CA GLN A 228 -10.18 -26.55 24.06
C GLN A 228 -11.64 -26.11 24.09
#